data_1b1c226e00b9f369f829b620fa9d7d54
#
_entry.id   1b1c226e00b9f369f829b620fa9d7d54
#
_cell.length_a   1.000
_cell.length_b   1.000
_cell.length_c   1.000
_cell.angle_alpha   90.00
_cell.angle_beta   90.00
_cell.angle_gamma   90.00
#
_symmetry.space_group_name_H-M   'P 1'
#
loop_
_entity.id
_entity.type
_entity.pdbx_description
1 polymer ?
#
loop_
_entity_poly.entity_id
_entity_poly.type
_entity_poly.pdbx_seq_one_letter_code
_entity_poly.pdbx_strand_id
1 'polypeptide(L)'
;VYWQLLLSNHARVEREGKVKTKANTKKKLLIAAGVVVVALAAALVFISNYLVNYAIGRSGNGGDREVALEVDAPADSVEAVMEDTRAAYKSKIDTFTKGHPGRDVTLTADDGLTLHGVYYANAETADTHRWALVLHGYRGDYTGALQLAAPYYEAGYQVIATDLRACGESEGDYVGMGWLEHNDLLAWIHL
;
A
#
# COMPACT_ATOMS: atom_id res chain seq x y z
N VAL A 1 -63.89 52.41 18.38
CA VAL A 1 -63.84 50.91 18.47
C VAL A 1 -63.30 50.28 17.16
N TYR A 2 -63.76 50.67 15.97
CA TYR A 2 -63.39 50.06 14.69
C TYR A 2 -61.93 50.25 14.36
N TRP A 3 -61.30 51.39 14.60
CA TRP A 3 -59.89 51.67 14.34
C TRP A 3 -58.96 50.89 15.26
N GLN A 4 -59.30 50.61 16.47
CA GLN A 4 -58.53 49.84 17.42
C GLN A 4 -58.45 48.33 16.99
N LEU A 5 -59.57 47.81 16.47
CA LEU A 5 -59.61 46.44 15.94
C LEU A 5 -58.76 46.28 14.67
N LEU A 6 -58.76 47.26 13.77
CA LEU A 6 -57.91 47.25 12.59
C LEU A 6 -56.39 47.28 12.94
N LEU A 7 -56.01 48.15 13.88
CA LEU A 7 -54.62 48.23 14.33
C LEU A 7 -54.16 46.95 15.03
N SER A 8 -55.03 46.33 15.82
CA SER A 8 -54.69 45.07 16.51
C SER A 8 -54.56 43.90 15.53
N ASN A 9 -55.37 43.82 14.53
CA ASN A 9 -55.28 42.81 13.45
C ASN A 9 -54.02 43.02 12.61
N HIS A 10 -53.68 44.24 12.26
CA HIS A 10 -52.46 44.54 11.53
C HIS A 10 -51.21 44.14 12.28
N ALA A 11 -51.13 44.48 13.56
CA ALA A 11 -50.01 44.09 14.45
C ALA A 11 -49.92 42.56 14.63
N ARG A 12 -51.05 41.86 14.67
CA ARG A 12 -51.11 40.40 14.75
C ARG A 12 -50.56 39.75 13.50
N VAL A 13 -51.00 40.17 12.30
CA VAL A 13 -50.52 39.66 11.00
C VAL A 13 -49.03 39.89 10.83
N GLU A 14 -48.52 41.05 11.25
CA GLU A 14 -47.11 41.38 11.18
C GLU A 14 -46.26 40.48 12.12
N ARG A 15 -46.74 40.20 13.35
CA ARG A 15 -46.09 39.26 14.29
C ARG A 15 -46.07 37.83 13.75
N GLU A 16 -47.20 37.34 13.20
CA GLU A 16 -47.29 36.00 12.61
C GLU A 16 -46.36 35.85 11.40
N GLY A 17 -46.27 36.90 10.57
CA GLY A 17 -45.33 36.96 9.46
C GLY A 17 -43.87 36.87 9.90
N LYS A 18 -43.47 37.65 10.94
CA LYS A 18 -42.12 37.61 11.49
C LYS A 18 -41.77 36.25 12.12
N VAL A 19 -42.73 35.59 12.78
CA VAL A 19 -42.55 34.26 13.40
C VAL A 19 -42.34 33.19 12.30
N LYS A 20 -43.18 33.20 11.23
CA LYS A 20 -43.06 32.27 10.11
C LYS A 20 -41.72 32.44 9.37
N THR A 21 -41.28 33.68 9.17
CA THR A 21 -39.99 34.00 8.56
C THR A 21 -38.80 33.47 9.38
N LYS A 22 -38.81 33.70 10.70
CA LYS A 22 -37.79 33.15 11.62
C LYS A 22 -37.76 31.61 11.62
N ALA A 23 -38.91 30.94 11.63
CA ALA A 23 -39.02 29.51 11.59
C ALA A 23 -38.44 28.93 10.28
N ASN A 24 -38.75 29.55 9.13
CA ASN A 24 -38.20 29.17 7.84
C ASN A 24 -36.69 29.37 7.72
N THR A 25 -36.19 30.46 8.30
CA THR A 25 -34.74 30.73 8.36
C THR A 25 -34.02 29.68 9.21
N LYS A 26 -34.55 29.33 10.38
CA LYS A 26 -33.98 28.26 11.22
C LYS A 26 -33.97 26.90 10.50
N LYS A 27 -35.08 26.56 9.82
CA LYS A 27 -35.15 25.32 9.03
C LYS A 27 -34.10 25.28 7.90
N LYS A 28 -33.94 26.38 7.16
CA LYS A 28 -32.91 26.50 6.13
C LYS A 28 -31.49 26.36 6.71
N LEU A 29 -31.24 26.98 7.88
CA LEU A 29 -29.95 26.89 8.56
C LEU A 29 -29.65 25.45 9.02
N LEU A 30 -30.63 24.74 9.56
CA LEU A 30 -30.47 23.33 9.94
C LEU A 30 -30.21 22.42 8.74
N ILE A 31 -30.89 22.65 7.63
CA ILE A 31 -30.65 21.91 6.39
C ILE A 31 -29.23 22.19 5.88
N ALA A 32 -28.81 23.46 5.85
CA ALA A 32 -27.46 23.84 5.44
C ALA A 32 -26.39 23.21 6.35
N ALA A 33 -26.61 23.23 7.67
CA ALA A 33 -25.71 22.54 8.62
C ALA A 33 -25.65 21.03 8.37
N GLY A 34 -26.79 20.39 8.12
CA GLY A 34 -26.83 18.96 7.75
C GLY A 34 -26.06 18.65 6.48
N VAL A 35 -26.22 19.48 5.43
CA VAL A 35 -25.46 19.33 4.18
C VAL A 35 -23.94 19.46 4.42
N VAL A 36 -23.53 20.43 5.24
CA VAL A 36 -22.11 20.61 5.58
C VAL A 36 -21.57 19.38 6.34
N VAL A 37 -22.31 18.84 7.29
CA VAL A 37 -21.90 17.62 8.03
C VAL A 37 -21.73 16.43 7.09
N VAL A 38 -22.68 16.22 6.17
CA VAL A 38 -22.59 15.14 5.17
C VAL A 38 -21.39 15.33 4.23
N ALA A 39 -21.14 16.55 3.78
CA ALA A 39 -20.00 16.88 2.94
C ALA A 39 -18.67 16.62 3.65
N LEU A 40 -18.56 17.01 4.94
CA LEU A 40 -17.38 16.73 5.76
C LEU A 40 -17.17 15.23 5.97
N ALA A 41 -18.22 14.47 6.24
CA ALA A 41 -18.15 13.02 6.36
C ALA A 41 -17.68 12.36 5.06
N ALA A 42 -18.23 12.78 3.93
CA ALA A 42 -17.80 12.29 2.60
C ALA A 42 -16.33 12.64 2.32
N ALA A 43 -15.89 13.84 2.66
CA ALA A 43 -14.50 14.26 2.51
C ALA A 43 -13.56 13.42 3.39
N LEU A 44 -13.94 13.13 4.63
CA LEU A 44 -13.17 12.26 5.53
C LEU A 44 -13.03 10.84 4.97
N VAL A 45 -14.11 10.24 4.46
CA VAL A 45 -14.06 8.92 3.83
C VAL A 45 -13.14 8.94 2.60
N PHE A 46 -13.24 9.96 1.77
CA PHE A 46 -12.40 10.10 0.58
C PHE A 46 -10.92 10.23 0.95
N ILE A 47 -10.59 11.11 1.91
CA ILE A 47 -9.21 11.32 2.38
C ILE A 47 -8.66 10.05 3.02
N SER A 48 -9.45 9.36 3.87
CA SER A 48 -9.03 8.11 4.50
C SER A 48 -8.72 7.04 3.47
N ASN A 49 -9.60 6.86 2.48
CA ASN A 49 -9.39 5.89 1.40
C ASN A 49 -8.16 6.25 0.55
N TYR A 50 -7.96 7.52 0.25
CA TYR A 50 -6.76 7.99 -0.45
C TYR A 50 -5.48 7.68 0.33
N LEU A 51 -5.45 7.97 1.64
CA LEU A 51 -4.28 7.71 2.49
C LEU A 51 -3.98 6.22 2.63
N VAL A 52 -5.01 5.38 2.78
CA VAL A 52 -4.85 3.92 2.81
C VAL A 52 -4.26 3.40 1.50
N ASN A 53 -4.83 3.80 0.36
CA ASN A 53 -4.30 3.40 -0.94
C ASN A 53 -2.87 3.91 -1.17
N TYR A 54 -2.58 5.14 -0.73
CA TYR A 54 -1.23 5.69 -0.81
C TYR A 54 -0.22 4.90 0.04
N ALA A 55 -0.60 4.52 1.26
CA ALA A 55 0.29 3.82 2.18
C ALA A 55 0.46 2.33 1.84
N ILE A 56 -0.61 1.59 1.61
CA ILE A 56 -0.56 0.13 1.51
C ILE A 56 -1.18 -0.44 0.23
N GLY A 57 -1.80 0.37 -0.62
CA GLY A 57 -2.37 -0.09 -1.89
C GLY A 57 -1.30 -0.55 -2.88
N ARG A 58 -1.62 -1.55 -3.70
CA ARG A 58 -0.73 -2.09 -4.75
C ARG A 58 -0.22 -1.01 -5.72
N SER A 59 -1.07 -0.08 -6.12
CA SER A 59 -0.76 0.99 -7.07
C SER A 59 -0.30 2.30 -6.43
N GLY A 60 -0.08 2.33 -5.11
CA GLY A 60 0.33 3.54 -4.41
C GLY A 60 1.76 3.96 -4.81
N ASN A 61 1.94 5.24 -5.08
CA ASN A 61 3.19 5.88 -5.55
C ASN A 61 4.35 5.84 -4.53
N GLY A 62 4.31 5.00 -3.50
CA GLY A 62 5.31 4.97 -2.43
C GLY A 62 6.47 4.00 -2.62
N GLY A 63 6.44 3.14 -3.67
CA GLY A 63 7.42 2.06 -3.86
C GLY A 63 8.74 2.49 -4.48
N ASP A 64 8.69 3.36 -5.46
CA ASP A 64 9.85 3.76 -6.26
C ASP A 64 10.38 5.13 -5.82
N ARG A 65 10.74 5.26 -4.57
CA ARG A 65 11.71 6.30 -4.24
C ARG A 65 13.10 5.78 -4.57
N GLU A 66 13.45 5.82 -5.85
CA GLU A 66 14.86 6.03 -6.18
C GLU A 66 15.25 7.32 -5.47
N VAL A 67 15.97 7.19 -4.38
CA VAL A 67 16.72 8.32 -3.83
C VAL A 67 17.73 8.62 -4.92
N ALA A 68 17.45 9.66 -5.72
CA ALA A 68 18.42 10.19 -6.66
C ALA A 68 19.60 10.67 -5.79
N LEU A 69 20.63 9.84 -5.70
CA LEU A 69 21.87 10.23 -5.07
C LEU A 69 22.52 11.27 -5.99
N GLU A 70 22.98 12.38 -5.43
CA GLU A 70 23.68 13.41 -6.18
C GLU A 70 24.88 12.78 -6.87
N VAL A 71 24.93 12.88 -8.21
CA VAL A 71 25.95 12.25 -9.06
C VAL A 71 27.35 12.82 -8.81
N ASP A 72 27.45 13.97 -8.14
CA ASP A 72 28.71 14.67 -7.83
C ASP A 72 29.10 14.58 -6.33
N ALA A 73 28.64 13.55 -5.61
CA ALA A 73 29.00 13.36 -4.22
C ALA A 73 30.53 13.12 -4.06
N PRO A 74 31.19 13.71 -3.04
CA PRO A 74 32.59 13.44 -2.78
C PRO A 74 32.87 11.94 -2.63
N ALA A 75 33.99 11.46 -3.13
CA ALA A 75 34.33 10.01 -3.21
C ALA A 75 34.36 9.29 -1.84
N ASP A 76 34.54 10.05 -0.76
CA ASP A 76 34.55 9.56 0.63
C ASP A 76 33.23 9.81 1.37
N SER A 77 32.20 10.29 0.67
CA SER A 77 30.88 10.53 1.23
C SER A 77 30.10 9.23 1.43
N VAL A 78 29.12 9.26 2.33
CA VAL A 78 28.21 8.13 2.57
C VAL A 78 27.43 7.80 1.28
N GLU A 79 27.06 8.80 0.51
CA GLU A 79 26.33 8.68 -0.76
C GLU A 79 27.14 7.90 -1.80
N ALA A 80 28.44 8.22 -1.95
CA ALA A 80 29.35 7.51 -2.87
C ALA A 80 29.51 6.03 -2.45
N VAL A 81 29.73 5.77 -1.15
CA VAL A 81 29.82 4.39 -0.61
C VAL A 81 28.52 3.60 -0.82
N MET A 82 27.37 4.24 -0.65
CA MET A 82 26.06 3.62 -0.90
C MET A 82 25.87 3.28 -2.38
N GLU A 83 26.30 4.17 -3.29
CA GLU A 83 26.18 3.92 -4.73
C GLU A 83 27.11 2.80 -5.19
N ASP A 84 28.38 2.80 -4.76
CA ASP A 84 29.33 1.71 -5.03
C ASP A 84 28.80 0.36 -4.52
N THR A 85 28.23 0.36 -3.31
CA THR A 85 27.64 -0.82 -2.70
C THR A 85 26.44 -1.31 -3.51
N ARG A 86 25.56 -0.41 -3.95
CA ARG A 86 24.40 -0.74 -4.80
C ARG A 86 24.83 -1.31 -6.15
N ALA A 87 25.82 -0.68 -6.79
CA ALA A 87 26.37 -1.16 -8.06
C ALA A 87 27.00 -2.56 -7.92
N ALA A 88 27.74 -2.81 -6.82
CA ALA A 88 28.31 -4.11 -6.54
C ALA A 88 27.23 -5.19 -6.32
N TYR A 89 26.16 -4.88 -5.58
CA TYR A 89 25.02 -5.79 -5.42
C TYR A 89 24.31 -6.08 -6.73
N LYS A 90 24.04 -5.05 -7.53
CA LYS A 90 23.43 -5.22 -8.85
C LYS A 90 24.26 -6.13 -9.74
N SER A 91 25.57 -5.92 -9.80
CA SER A 91 26.50 -6.78 -10.56
C SER A 91 26.46 -8.24 -10.09
N LYS A 92 26.40 -8.49 -8.79
CA LYS A 92 26.27 -9.85 -8.23
C LYS A 92 24.93 -10.50 -8.61
N ILE A 93 23.83 -9.77 -8.50
CA ILE A 93 22.50 -10.24 -8.89
C ILE A 93 22.47 -10.58 -10.37
N ASP A 94 22.99 -9.70 -11.25
CA ASP A 94 23.05 -9.92 -12.68
C ASP A 94 23.89 -11.17 -13.04
N THR A 95 24.99 -11.39 -12.33
CA THR A 95 25.84 -12.57 -12.51
C THR A 95 25.12 -13.83 -12.06
N PHE A 96 24.47 -13.78 -10.89
CA PHE A 96 23.71 -14.89 -10.34
C PHE A 96 22.57 -15.32 -11.27
N THR A 97 21.73 -14.38 -11.70
CA THR A 97 20.57 -14.66 -12.55
C THR A 97 20.95 -15.16 -13.94
N LYS A 98 22.06 -14.68 -14.50
CA LYS A 98 22.61 -15.21 -15.78
C LYS A 98 23.12 -16.63 -15.66
N GLY A 99 23.75 -16.98 -14.55
CA GLY A 99 24.29 -18.31 -14.29
C GLY A 99 23.25 -19.33 -13.81
N HIS A 100 22.18 -18.86 -13.20
CA HIS A 100 21.18 -19.72 -12.57
C HIS A 100 19.77 -19.25 -12.98
N PRO A 101 19.23 -19.76 -14.09
CA PRO A 101 17.89 -19.42 -14.54
C PRO A 101 16.86 -19.89 -13.49
N GLY A 102 16.09 -18.96 -12.97
CA GLY A 102 15.01 -19.25 -12.05
C GLY A 102 13.82 -19.86 -12.80
N ARG A 103 12.97 -20.57 -12.06
CA ARG A 103 11.71 -21.12 -12.54
C ARG A 103 10.57 -20.48 -11.77
N ASP A 104 9.60 -19.90 -12.49
CA ASP A 104 8.39 -19.37 -11.88
C ASP A 104 7.60 -20.47 -11.17
N VAL A 105 7.18 -20.19 -9.99
CA VAL A 105 6.32 -21.04 -9.16
C VAL A 105 5.16 -20.21 -8.61
N THR A 106 4.00 -20.81 -8.54
CA THR A 106 2.82 -20.16 -8.00
C THR A 106 2.22 -20.99 -6.87
N LEU A 107 1.57 -20.32 -5.97
CA LEU A 107 0.87 -20.90 -4.83
C LEU A 107 -0.49 -20.20 -4.69
N THR A 108 -1.52 -20.93 -4.31
CA THR A 108 -2.81 -20.34 -3.96
C THR A 108 -2.85 -20.15 -2.44
N ALA A 109 -3.02 -18.92 -1.99
CA ALA A 109 -3.19 -18.57 -0.59
C ALA A 109 -4.56 -19.03 -0.05
N ASP A 110 -4.72 -19.07 1.26
CA ASP A 110 -5.95 -19.52 1.92
C ASP A 110 -7.19 -18.68 1.54
N ASP A 111 -6.99 -17.42 1.19
CA ASP A 111 -8.03 -16.50 0.72
C ASP A 111 -8.26 -16.52 -0.80
N GLY A 112 -7.59 -17.43 -1.51
CA GLY A 112 -7.75 -17.68 -2.93
C GLY A 112 -6.88 -16.84 -3.85
N LEU A 113 -6.03 -15.95 -3.31
CA LEU A 113 -5.08 -15.19 -4.12
C LEU A 113 -4.00 -16.09 -4.70
N THR A 114 -3.60 -15.86 -5.94
CA THR A 114 -2.43 -16.47 -6.55
C THR A 114 -1.19 -15.68 -6.16
N LEU A 115 -0.25 -16.35 -5.50
CA LEU A 115 1.04 -15.79 -5.13
C LEU A 115 2.11 -16.32 -6.06
N HIS A 116 3.06 -15.46 -6.42
CA HIS A 116 4.16 -15.74 -7.32
C HIS A 116 5.49 -15.81 -6.56
N GLY A 117 6.41 -16.61 -7.10
CA GLY A 117 7.78 -16.67 -6.65
C GLY A 117 8.67 -17.31 -7.70
N VAL A 118 9.97 -17.19 -7.53
CA VAL A 118 10.96 -17.77 -8.42
C VAL A 118 11.84 -18.75 -7.64
N TYR A 119 11.85 -20.00 -8.13
CA TYR A 119 12.65 -21.08 -7.56
C TYR A 119 13.98 -21.21 -8.27
N TYR A 120 15.04 -21.20 -7.52
CA TYR A 120 16.42 -21.45 -7.95
C TYR A 120 16.86 -22.83 -7.44
N ALA A 121 16.88 -23.79 -8.34
CA ALA A 121 17.26 -25.17 -8.06
C ALA A 121 18.78 -25.31 -7.96
N ASN A 122 19.28 -25.79 -6.83
CA ASN A 122 20.67 -26.14 -6.65
C ASN A 122 20.85 -27.65 -6.83
N ALA A 123 21.28 -28.05 -8.02
CA ALA A 123 21.41 -29.46 -8.39
C ALA A 123 22.48 -30.21 -7.57
N GLU A 124 23.53 -29.50 -7.09
CA GLU A 124 24.63 -30.11 -6.34
C GLU A 124 24.20 -30.53 -4.94
N THR A 125 23.12 -29.95 -4.43
CA THR A 125 22.68 -30.15 -3.05
C THR A 125 21.20 -30.54 -2.94
N ALA A 126 20.63 -31.11 -4.00
CA ALA A 126 19.23 -31.51 -4.06
C ALA A 126 18.82 -32.43 -2.91
N ASP A 127 19.72 -33.33 -2.48
CA ASP A 127 19.45 -34.34 -1.42
C ASP A 127 19.63 -33.80 0.00
N THR A 128 20.08 -32.55 0.17
CA THR A 128 20.36 -32.00 1.50
C THR A 128 19.14 -31.51 2.26
N HIS A 129 17.99 -31.39 1.58
CA HIS A 129 16.73 -30.83 2.14
C HIS A 129 16.91 -29.44 2.79
N ARG A 130 17.86 -28.65 2.31
CA ARG A 130 18.14 -27.30 2.81
C ARG A 130 17.44 -26.29 1.91
N TRP A 131 16.52 -25.55 2.49
CA TRP A 131 15.72 -24.56 1.78
C TRP A 131 15.88 -23.17 2.38
N ALA A 132 15.84 -22.17 1.53
CA ALA A 132 15.78 -20.77 1.91
C ALA A 132 14.59 -20.11 1.20
N LEU A 133 13.66 -19.59 1.97
CA LEU A 133 12.61 -18.73 1.50
C LEU A 133 13.06 -17.28 1.73
N VAL A 134 13.29 -16.52 0.67
CA VAL A 134 13.78 -15.14 0.75
C VAL A 134 12.69 -14.16 0.33
N LEU A 135 12.59 -13.08 1.09
CA LEU A 135 11.53 -12.08 0.99
C LEU A 135 12.12 -10.73 0.68
N HIS A 136 11.43 -9.98 -0.16
CA HIS A 136 11.76 -8.58 -0.43
C HIS A 136 11.26 -7.64 0.67
N GLY A 137 11.74 -6.40 0.65
CA GLY A 137 11.27 -5.34 1.54
C GLY A 137 9.90 -4.78 1.14
N TYR A 138 9.42 -3.82 1.93
CA TYR A 138 8.15 -3.15 1.69
C TYR A 138 8.01 -2.65 0.25
N ARG A 139 6.93 -3.07 -0.43
CA ARG A 139 6.59 -2.71 -1.82
C ARG A 139 7.66 -3.05 -2.86
N GLY A 140 8.57 -3.96 -2.55
CA GLY A 140 9.49 -4.52 -3.53
C GLY A 140 8.84 -5.64 -4.36
N ASP A 141 9.68 -6.42 -4.99
CA ASP A 141 9.35 -7.66 -5.67
C ASP A 141 10.46 -8.69 -5.41
N TYR A 142 10.32 -9.91 -5.94
CA TYR A 142 11.31 -10.97 -5.76
C TYR A 142 12.72 -10.56 -6.18
N THR A 143 12.88 -9.63 -7.15
CA THR A 143 14.20 -9.17 -7.60
C THR A 143 14.96 -8.46 -6.50
N GLY A 144 14.26 -7.72 -5.62
CA GLY A 144 14.83 -7.11 -4.43
C GLY A 144 15.31 -8.13 -3.38
N ALA A 145 14.80 -9.37 -3.41
CA ALA A 145 15.24 -10.45 -2.54
C ALA A 145 16.48 -11.20 -3.08
N LEU A 146 16.85 -11.02 -4.35
CA LEU A 146 17.94 -11.75 -4.99
C LEU A 146 19.32 -11.50 -4.35
N GLN A 147 19.50 -10.34 -3.72
CA GLN A 147 20.69 -10.06 -2.93
C GLN A 147 20.90 -11.06 -1.76
N LEU A 148 19.81 -11.64 -1.25
CA LEU A 148 19.85 -12.71 -0.24
C LEU A 148 19.85 -14.09 -0.89
N ALA A 149 19.16 -14.26 -2.03
CA ALA A 149 19.06 -15.53 -2.74
C ALA A 149 20.43 -16.06 -3.17
N ALA A 150 21.28 -15.22 -3.77
CA ALA A 150 22.60 -15.62 -4.27
C ALA A 150 23.49 -16.23 -3.17
N PRO A 151 23.75 -15.60 -2.00
CA PRO A 151 24.59 -16.20 -0.97
C PRO A 151 23.99 -17.48 -0.35
N TYR A 152 22.65 -17.59 -0.23
CA TYR A 152 22.05 -18.85 0.21
C TYR A 152 22.23 -19.97 -0.83
N TYR A 153 22.07 -19.66 -2.10
CA TYR A 153 22.32 -20.62 -3.19
C TYR A 153 23.77 -21.10 -3.18
N GLU A 154 24.74 -20.18 -3.10
CA GLU A 154 26.16 -20.48 -2.99
C GLU A 154 26.51 -21.33 -1.75
N ALA A 155 25.77 -21.15 -0.66
CA ALA A 155 25.87 -21.96 0.56
C ALA A 155 25.19 -23.34 0.45
N GLY A 156 24.65 -23.69 -0.73
CA GLY A 156 24.07 -25.00 -1.01
C GLY A 156 22.60 -25.11 -0.59
N TYR A 157 21.83 -24.03 -0.60
CA TYR A 157 20.39 -24.07 -0.36
C TYR A 157 19.61 -24.15 -1.69
N GLN A 158 18.47 -24.83 -1.67
CA GLN A 158 17.40 -24.60 -2.61
C GLN A 158 16.76 -23.25 -2.25
N VAL A 159 16.53 -22.36 -3.20
CA VAL A 159 16.07 -21.00 -2.87
C VAL A 159 14.75 -20.70 -3.55
N ILE A 160 13.79 -20.18 -2.81
CA ILE A 160 12.57 -19.56 -3.36
C ILE A 160 12.59 -18.08 -2.99
N ALA A 161 12.57 -17.21 -4.01
CA ALA A 161 12.38 -15.76 -3.84
C ALA A 161 10.93 -15.44 -4.20
N THR A 162 10.16 -14.91 -3.25
CA THR A 162 8.72 -14.71 -3.44
C THR A 162 8.36 -13.25 -3.61
N ASP A 163 7.32 -13.01 -4.39
CA ASP A 163 6.56 -11.77 -4.34
C ASP A 163 5.53 -11.86 -3.21
N LEU A 164 5.61 -10.95 -2.25
CA LEU A 164 4.59 -10.85 -1.21
C LEU A 164 3.26 -10.40 -1.84
N ARG A 165 2.13 -10.70 -1.17
CA ARG A 165 0.81 -10.27 -1.64
C ARG A 165 0.78 -8.79 -2.01
N ALA A 166 0.05 -8.43 -3.06
CA ALA A 166 -0.03 -7.09 -3.63
C ALA A 166 1.30 -6.50 -4.15
N CYS A 167 2.34 -7.35 -4.32
CA CYS A 167 3.65 -6.97 -4.84
C CYS A 167 4.03 -7.83 -6.04
N GLY A 168 4.88 -7.31 -6.91
CA GLY A 168 5.35 -8.04 -8.10
C GLY A 168 4.23 -8.67 -8.93
N GLU A 169 4.32 -9.96 -9.20
CA GLU A 169 3.33 -10.75 -9.93
C GLU A 169 2.28 -11.41 -9.02
N SER A 170 2.43 -11.34 -7.69
CA SER A 170 1.42 -11.82 -6.74
C SER A 170 0.15 -10.99 -6.79
N GLU A 171 -1.01 -11.64 -6.65
CA GLU A 171 -2.30 -10.97 -6.56
C GLU A 171 -2.48 -10.24 -5.21
N GLY A 172 -3.53 -9.44 -5.12
CA GLY A 172 -3.92 -8.66 -3.96
C GLY A 172 -3.96 -7.17 -4.23
N ASP A 173 -4.76 -6.46 -3.43
CA ASP A 173 -4.97 -5.02 -3.55
C ASP A 173 -4.13 -4.22 -2.55
N TYR A 174 -3.78 -4.83 -1.42
CA TYR A 174 -3.12 -4.19 -0.29
C TYR A 174 -2.01 -5.04 0.30
N VAL A 175 -0.89 -4.38 0.63
CA VAL A 175 0.17 -4.97 1.44
C VAL A 175 -0.33 -5.11 2.88
N GLY A 176 -0.30 -6.32 3.42
CA GLY A 176 -0.87 -6.65 4.74
C GLY A 176 0.03 -6.33 5.94
N MET A 177 1.20 -5.73 5.71
CA MET A 177 2.19 -5.33 6.74
C MET A 177 2.56 -6.48 7.70
N GLY A 178 2.62 -7.70 7.19
CA GLY A 178 2.95 -8.92 7.94
C GLY A 178 1.73 -9.64 8.51
N TRP A 179 0.56 -9.01 8.60
CA TRP A 179 -0.62 -9.63 9.19
C TRP A 179 -1.23 -10.73 8.31
N LEU A 180 -1.36 -10.49 7.02
CA LEU A 180 -1.88 -11.48 6.07
C LEU A 180 -0.74 -12.36 5.54
N GLU A 181 0.43 -11.77 5.33
CA GLU A 181 1.60 -12.43 4.78
C GLU A 181 2.09 -13.60 5.63
N HIS A 182 1.83 -13.64 6.93
CA HIS A 182 2.27 -14.77 7.76
C HIS A 182 1.61 -16.11 7.34
N ASN A 183 0.35 -16.08 6.90
CA ASN A 183 -0.33 -17.27 6.37
C ASN A 183 0.24 -17.66 5.00
N ASP A 184 0.55 -16.66 4.16
CA ASP A 184 1.18 -16.89 2.86
C ASP A 184 2.53 -17.57 3.02
N LEU A 185 3.35 -17.12 3.98
CA LEU A 185 4.65 -17.73 4.28
C LEU A 185 4.52 -19.15 4.76
N LEU A 186 3.54 -19.46 5.62
CA LEU A 186 3.27 -20.83 6.04
C LEU A 186 2.90 -21.70 4.83
N ALA A 187 2.10 -21.20 3.90
CA ALA A 187 1.75 -21.92 2.69
C ALA A 187 2.99 -22.16 1.79
N TRP A 188 3.90 -21.21 1.64
CA TRP A 188 5.18 -21.39 0.95
C TRP A 188 6.08 -22.43 1.62
N ILE A 189 6.09 -22.51 2.95
CA ILE A 189 6.89 -23.50 3.70
C ILE A 189 6.33 -24.91 3.54
N HIS A 190 5.03 -25.05 3.31
CA HIS A 190 4.35 -26.35 3.13
C HIS A 190 4.29 -26.83 1.67
N LEU A 191 4.76 -26.04 0.71
CA LEU A 191 4.85 -26.39 -0.70
C LEU A 191 5.96 -27.43 -0.96
#